data_57d2c1bd224fc68605b3084cdad21715
#
_entry.id   57d2c1bd224fc68605b3084cdad21715
#
_cell.length_a   1.000
_cell.length_b   1.000
_cell.length_c   1.000
_cell.angle_alpha   90.00
_cell.angle_beta   90.00
_cell.angle_gamma   90.00
#
_symmetry.space_group_name_H-M   'P 1'
#
loop_
_entity.id
_entity.type
_entity.pdbx_description
1 polymer ?
#
loop_
_entity_poly.entity_id
_entity_poly.type
_entity_poly.pdbx_seq_one_letter_code
_entity_poly.pdbx_strand_id
1 'polypeptide(L)'
;MYPYCRHLRELDLRDLGDLLDRLQDNKFKKVAKQFWAGDLARFRHVFTDTPVKYRVGRLDIKKILLSIGDVLTQQAPLLEGLSEPSSSDVVSSALPLWASRLSHLRELEFWDGKALADETLRNLVHAHCRNLSELRFHHSTGDDADHNLAALINGMPENTLTRFENISSSGIGAETLLALNRHGRSLTSLKLGLDEDGILALKYLQACTQLRTLAITALRPSIDLKATQNDVFLEIVEWLKQCDLLNDVTFDGLISAPDLALPILLNKKVSLRDLQIHAKEGSLYVVKDHHDFHRALGQQHGLRSLWLRADPETISRDDQEILIDSFCHLPKLEELNLVRISDYFSDQQITTLAEHLTNLTHLTVAGYGTSDAVWDSLARLDKLKTLTFGGITTFTADGLLHFISQLGPGNAELAITVDNADPDSMITDEVQDKVRDAIIAKVGGRFEYQPLRGKQQRRQLCMNATDNVPDPNVPEFDDSGSD
;
A
#
# COMPACT_ATOMS: atom_id res chain seq x y z
N MET A 1 -25.84 -15.55 -23.47
CA MET A 1 -25.02 -14.45 -22.98
C MET A 1 -25.31 -13.21 -23.80
N TYR A 2 -25.33 -12.04 -23.13
CA TYR A 2 -25.71 -10.78 -23.79
C TYR A 2 -24.58 -10.29 -24.71
N PRO A 3 -24.91 -9.54 -25.78
CA PRO A 3 -23.93 -9.04 -26.75
C PRO A 3 -22.88 -8.10 -26.16
N TYR A 4 -23.03 -7.68 -24.88
CA TYR A 4 -22.11 -6.81 -24.16
C TYR A 4 -20.72 -7.41 -23.93
N CYS A 5 -20.60 -8.74 -23.89
CA CYS A 5 -19.29 -9.40 -23.70
C CYS A 5 -18.28 -9.00 -24.80
N ARG A 6 -18.74 -8.65 -26.01
CA ARG A 6 -17.85 -8.18 -27.08
C ARG A 6 -17.16 -6.86 -26.81
N HIS A 7 -17.66 -6.10 -25.84
CA HIS A 7 -17.13 -4.80 -25.44
C HIS A 7 -16.35 -4.86 -24.11
N LEU A 8 -16.26 -6.04 -23.51
CA LEU A 8 -15.53 -6.23 -22.27
C LEU A 8 -14.03 -6.00 -22.52
N ARG A 9 -13.43 -5.09 -21.73
CA ARG A 9 -12.02 -4.75 -21.78
C ARG A 9 -11.25 -5.34 -20.60
N GLU A 10 -11.90 -5.43 -19.46
CA GLU A 10 -11.30 -5.91 -18.22
C GLU A 10 -12.14 -7.05 -17.65
N LEU A 11 -11.47 -8.06 -17.16
CA LEU A 11 -12.06 -9.19 -16.46
C LEU A 11 -11.37 -9.35 -15.12
N ASP A 12 -11.95 -8.77 -14.09
CA ASP A 12 -11.53 -8.97 -12.70
C ASP A 12 -12.32 -10.12 -12.10
N LEU A 13 -11.65 -11.24 -11.88
CA LEU A 13 -12.25 -12.43 -11.29
C LEU A 13 -12.37 -12.33 -9.75
N ARG A 14 -11.72 -11.33 -9.11
CA ARG A 14 -11.85 -11.07 -7.65
C ARG A 14 -13.28 -10.68 -7.32
N ASP A 15 -13.83 -9.70 -8.03
CA ASP A 15 -15.19 -9.23 -7.81
C ASP A 15 -16.23 -10.35 -7.96
N LEU A 16 -16.03 -11.21 -8.97
CA LEU A 16 -16.88 -12.38 -9.15
C LEU A 16 -16.69 -13.41 -8.03
N GLY A 17 -15.48 -13.65 -7.59
CA GLY A 17 -15.16 -14.53 -6.46
C GLY A 17 -15.84 -14.06 -5.18
N ASP A 18 -15.70 -12.78 -4.84
CA ASP A 18 -16.30 -12.15 -3.67
C ASP A 18 -17.85 -12.21 -3.71
N LEU A 19 -18.44 -11.98 -4.90
CA LEU A 19 -19.88 -12.16 -5.08
C LEU A 19 -20.32 -13.60 -4.79
N LEU A 20 -19.58 -14.58 -5.32
CA LEU A 20 -19.91 -16.01 -5.13
C LEU A 20 -19.78 -16.44 -3.65
N ASP A 21 -18.76 -15.92 -2.95
CA ASP A 21 -18.62 -16.15 -1.51
C ASP A 21 -19.80 -15.58 -0.72
N ARG A 22 -20.18 -14.33 -1.01
CA ARG A 22 -21.37 -13.73 -0.36
C ARG A 22 -22.65 -14.48 -0.64
N LEU A 23 -22.81 -15.06 -1.84
CA LEU A 23 -24.00 -15.86 -2.19
C LEU A 23 -24.13 -17.16 -1.36
N GLN A 24 -23.07 -17.59 -0.69
CA GLN A 24 -23.13 -18.75 0.22
C GLN A 24 -23.71 -18.40 1.59
N ASP A 25 -23.76 -17.11 1.97
CA ASP A 25 -24.35 -16.68 3.23
C ASP A 25 -25.87 -16.94 3.27
N ASN A 26 -26.35 -17.45 4.41
CA ASN A 26 -27.78 -17.73 4.60
C ASN A 26 -28.68 -16.49 4.40
N LYS A 27 -28.18 -15.28 4.72
CA LYS A 27 -28.90 -14.02 4.52
C LYS A 27 -29.19 -13.72 3.04
N PHE A 28 -28.39 -14.24 2.11
CA PHE A 28 -28.56 -14.05 0.68
C PHE A 28 -29.22 -15.23 -0.06
N LYS A 29 -29.75 -16.23 0.65
CA LYS A 29 -30.32 -17.45 0.07
C LYS A 29 -31.38 -17.19 -1.03
N LYS A 30 -32.19 -16.14 -0.89
CA LYS A 30 -33.19 -15.77 -1.92
C LYS A 30 -32.52 -15.23 -3.17
N VAL A 31 -31.50 -14.37 -2.99
CA VAL A 31 -30.71 -13.78 -4.09
C VAL A 31 -29.94 -14.88 -4.82
N ALA A 32 -29.29 -15.78 -4.07
CA ALA A 32 -28.57 -16.92 -4.64
C ALA A 32 -29.47 -17.81 -5.49
N LYS A 33 -30.72 -18.07 -5.05
CA LYS A 33 -31.69 -18.84 -5.84
C LYS A 33 -32.04 -18.14 -7.15
N GLN A 34 -32.18 -16.83 -7.16
CA GLN A 34 -32.45 -16.04 -8.36
C GLN A 34 -31.22 -15.98 -9.28
N PHE A 35 -30.04 -15.78 -8.70
CA PHE A 35 -28.77 -15.74 -9.42
C PHE A 35 -28.51 -17.04 -10.20
N TRP A 36 -28.77 -18.19 -9.58
CA TRP A 36 -28.60 -19.50 -10.21
C TRP A 36 -29.81 -19.95 -11.01
N ALA A 37 -30.74 -19.05 -11.35
CA ALA A 37 -31.83 -19.36 -12.22
C ALA A 37 -31.46 -19.17 -13.71
N GLY A 38 -32.19 -19.85 -14.62
CA GLY A 38 -31.99 -19.72 -16.05
C GLY A 38 -30.60 -20.17 -16.52
N ASP A 39 -29.99 -19.37 -17.39
CA ASP A 39 -28.72 -19.69 -18.06
C ASP A 39 -27.51 -19.82 -17.11
N LEU A 40 -27.55 -19.18 -15.95
CA LEU A 40 -26.48 -19.27 -14.97
C LEU A 40 -26.46 -20.58 -14.20
N ALA A 41 -27.55 -21.35 -14.21
CA ALA A 41 -27.64 -22.64 -13.55
C ALA A 41 -26.52 -23.63 -13.98
N ARG A 42 -26.13 -23.58 -15.26
CA ARG A 42 -25.09 -24.44 -15.83
C ARG A 42 -23.69 -24.21 -15.23
N PHE A 43 -23.45 -23.04 -14.65
CA PHE A 43 -22.18 -22.70 -14.00
C PHE A 43 -22.15 -23.01 -12.51
N ARG A 44 -23.29 -23.44 -11.94
CA ARG A 44 -23.37 -23.77 -10.52
C ARG A 44 -22.69 -25.09 -10.25
N HIS A 45 -21.43 -25.03 -9.79
CA HIS A 45 -20.70 -26.19 -9.30
C HIS A 45 -20.71 -26.19 -7.77
N VAL A 46 -20.90 -27.37 -7.17
CA VAL A 46 -20.85 -27.59 -5.74
C VAL A 46 -19.91 -28.74 -5.44
N PHE A 47 -19.28 -28.71 -4.29
CA PHE A 47 -18.47 -29.83 -3.81
C PHE A 47 -19.38 -31.03 -3.50
N THR A 48 -19.20 -32.13 -4.20
CA THR A 48 -19.95 -33.38 -3.98
C THR A 48 -19.14 -34.40 -3.20
N ASP A 49 -17.82 -34.39 -3.39
CA ASP A 49 -16.93 -35.37 -2.78
C ASP A 49 -15.59 -34.71 -2.45
N THR A 50 -15.34 -34.46 -1.16
CA THR A 50 -14.09 -33.85 -0.69
C THR A 50 -13.63 -34.53 0.60
N PRO A 51 -12.30 -34.63 0.86
CA PRO A 51 -11.78 -35.11 2.14
C PRO A 51 -12.27 -34.27 3.32
N VAL A 52 -12.75 -33.06 3.06
CA VAL A 52 -13.16 -32.08 4.06
C VAL A 52 -14.70 -32.02 4.09
N LYS A 53 -15.32 -32.78 5.01
CA LYS A 53 -16.77 -32.96 5.11
C LYS A 53 -17.59 -31.67 5.17
N TYR A 54 -17.07 -30.59 5.77
CA TYR A 54 -17.79 -29.31 5.86
C TYR A 54 -17.86 -28.54 4.53
N ARG A 55 -17.14 -28.96 3.48
CA ARG A 55 -17.21 -28.35 2.14
C ARG A 55 -18.30 -28.97 1.26
N VAL A 56 -18.79 -30.15 1.59
CA VAL A 56 -19.84 -30.82 0.79
C VAL A 56 -21.09 -29.94 0.71
N GLY A 57 -21.58 -29.72 -0.50
CA GLY A 57 -22.76 -28.87 -0.78
C GLY A 57 -22.46 -27.37 -0.86
N ARG A 58 -21.24 -26.90 -0.55
CA ARG A 58 -20.79 -25.51 -0.80
C ARG A 58 -20.44 -25.32 -2.28
N LEU A 59 -20.44 -24.06 -2.72
CA LEU A 59 -20.03 -23.72 -4.08
C LEU A 59 -18.53 -24.01 -4.28
N ASP A 60 -18.21 -24.67 -5.38
CA ASP A 60 -16.84 -24.80 -5.89
C ASP A 60 -16.49 -23.54 -6.71
N ILE A 61 -16.08 -22.48 -6.00
CA ILE A 61 -15.85 -21.17 -6.59
C ILE A 61 -14.81 -21.24 -7.70
N LYS A 62 -13.70 -21.95 -7.47
CA LYS A 62 -12.66 -22.11 -8.50
C LYS A 62 -13.23 -22.68 -9.79
N LYS A 63 -14.00 -23.76 -9.71
CA LYS A 63 -14.62 -24.39 -10.89
C LYS A 63 -15.65 -23.50 -11.56
N ILE A 64 -16.40 -22.71 -10.79
CA ILE A 64 -17.34 -21.72 -11.30
C ILE A 64 -16.60 -20.63 -12.07
N LEU A 65 -15.55 -20.05 -11.47
CA LEU A 65 -14.74 -19.00 -12.08
C LEU A 65 -14.07 -19.47 -13.38
N LEU A 66 -13.49 -20.69 -13.38
CA LEU A 66 -12.94 -21.30 -14.58
C LEU A 66 -13.97 -21.43 -15.70
N SER A 67 -15.17 -21.92 -15.36
CA SER A 67 -16.23 -22.15 -16.34
C SER A 67 -16.79 -20.84 -16.92
N ILE A 68 -16.96 -19.82 -16.07
CA ILE A 68 -17.43 -18.49 -16.49
C ILE A 68 -16.33 -17.78 -17.29
N GLY A 69 -15.09 -17.78 -16.79
CA GLY A 69 -13.93 -17.19 -17.44
C GLY A 69 -13.68 -17.78 -18.83
N ASP A 70 -13.83 -19.09 -18.99
CA ASP A 70 -13.68 -19.74 -20.30
C ASP A 70 -14.70 -19.20 -21.31
N VAL A 71 -15.96 -19.06 -20.93
CA VAL A 71 -17.01 -18.50 -21.82
C VAL A 71 -16.77 -17.01 -22.08
N LEU A 72 -16.35 -16.25 -21.06
CA LEU A 72 -16.09 -14.82 -21.23
C LEU A 72 -14.91 -14.58 -22.18
N THR A 73 -13.78 -15.27 -21.98
CA THR A 73 -12.60 -15.14 -22.86
C THR A 73 -12.88 -15.56 -24.30
N GLN A 74 -13.80 -16.51 -24.55
CA GLN A 74 -14.25 -16.86 -25.91
C GLN A 74 -15.08 -15.76 -26.56
N GLN A 75 -15.84 -14.99 -25.77
CA GLN A 75 -16.80 -14.01 -26.28
C GLN A 75 -16.32 -12.56 -26.17
N ALA A 76 -15.23 -12.31 -25.53
CA ALA A 76 -14.61 -11.00 -25.30
C ALA A 76 -13.26 -10.85 -26.05
N PRO A 77 -13.27 -10.75 -27.38
CA PRO A 77 -12.04 -10.70 -28.18
C PRO A 77 -11.20 -9.45 -27.93
N LEU A 78 -11.76 -8.43 -27.29
CA LEU A 78 -11.13 -7.15 -27.02
C LEU A 78 -10.65 -7.02 -25.55
N LEU A 79 -10.49 -8.14 -24.85
CA LEU A 79 -10.06 -8.15 -23.46
C LEU A 79 -8.62 -7.62 -23.34
N GLU A 80 -8.45 -6.58 -22.54
CA GLU A 80 -7.17 -5.89 -22.33
C GLU A 80 -6.58 -6.18 -20.94
N GLY A 81 -7.42 -6.42 -19.92
CA GLY A 81 -7.02 -6.71 -18.54
C GLY A 81 -7.59 -8.02 -18.02
N LEU A 82 -6.76 -8.80 -17.33
CA LEU A 82 -7.14 -10.04 -16.67
C LEU A 82 -6.51 -10.10 -15.27
N SER A 83 -7.35 -10.16 -14.23
CA SER A 83 -6.92 -10.21 -12.83
C SER A 83 -7.39 -11.46 -12.12
N GLU A 84 -6.49 -12.05 -11.33
CA GLU A 84 -6.72 -13.28 -10.57
C GLU A 84 -7.38 -12.98 -9.20
N PRO A 85 -8.34 -13.83 -8.75
CA PRO A 85 -8.88 -13.74 -7.40
C PRO A 85 -7.80 -13.95 -6.33
N SER A 86 -7.95 -13.29 -5.20
CA SER A 86 -7.08 -13.45 -4.04
C SER A 86 -7.01 -14.92 -3.60
N SER A 87 -5.81 -15.39 -3.29
CA SER A 87 -5.54 -16.76 -2.82
C SER A 87 -6.02 -17.87 -3.77
N SER A 88 -6.06 -17.60 -5.07
CA SER A 88 -6.50 -18.57 -6.07
C SER A 88 -5.47 -18.73 -7.20
N ASP A 89 -5.60 -19.81 -7.95
CA ASP A 89 -4.80 -20.13 -9.12
C ASP A 89 -5.67 -20.31 -10.38
N VAL A 90 -6.77 -19.59 -10.45
CA VAL A 90 -7.76 -19.67 -11.54
C VAL A 90 -7.14 -19.21 -12.85
N VAL A 91 -6.57 -18.00 -12.88
CA VAL A 91 -5.95 -17.43 -14.09
C VAL A 91 -4.75 -18.27 -14.49
N SER A 92 -3.85 -18.53 -13.56
CA SER A 92 -2.65 -19.35 -13.82
C SER A 92 -2.97 -20.74 -14.33
N SER A 93 -4.04 -21.39 -13.84
CA SER A 93 -4.50 -22.71 -14.32
C SER A 93 -5.15 -22.65 -15.70
N ALA A 94 -5.84 -21.54 -16.03
CA ALA A 94 -6.63 -21.41 -17.26
C ALA A 94 -5.85 -20.73 -18.40
N LEU A 95 -4.85 -19.94 -18.09
CA LEU A 95 -4.11 -19.13 -19.06
C LEU A 95 -3.54 -19.95 -20.24
N PRO A 96 -3.06 -21.21 -20.08
CA PRO A 96 -2.66 -22.03 -21.20
C PRO A 96 -3.75 -22.22 -22.27
N LEU A 97 -5.02 -22.28 -21.83
CA LEU A 97 -6.18 -22.39 -22.72
C LEU A 97 -6.64 -21.02 -23.26
N TRP A 98 -6.56 -19.99 -22.42
CA TRP A 98 -7.10 -18.67 -22.75
C TRP A 98 -6.14 -17.79 -23.56
N ALA A 99 -4.83 -17.95 -23.41
CA ALA A 99 -3.80 -17.09 -24.02
C ALA A 99 -4.00 -16.91 -25.53
N SER A 100 -4.34 -17.97 -26.27
CA SER A 100 -4.58 -17.90 -27.72
C SER A 100 -5.77 -17.01 -28.14
N ARG A 101 -6.63 -16.64 -27.19
CA ARG A 101 -7.82 -15.78 -27.40
C ARG A 101 -7.59 -14.34 -26.95
N LEU A 102 -6.47 -14.07 -26.22
CA LEU A 102 -6.19 -12.82 -25.52
C LEU A 102 -5.16 -11.94 -26.27
N SER A 103 -5.32 -11.80 -27.59
CA SER A 103 -4.38 -11.05 -28.43
C SER A 103 -4.32 -9.55 -28.11
N HIS A 104 -5.29 -9.01 -27.39
CA HIS A 104 -5.34 -7.61 -26.95
C HIS A 104 -4.91 -7.40 -25.50
N LEU A 105 -4.52 -8.48 -24.79
CA LEU A 105 -4.15 -8.41 -23.37
C LEU A 105 -2.97 -7.46 -23.17
N ARG A 106 -3.15 -6.49 -22.27
CA ARG A 106 -2.17 -5.48 -21.87
C ARG A 106 -1.78 -5.62 -20.42
N GLU A 107 -2.73 -5.97 -19.56
CA GLU A 107 -2.54 -6.14 -18.12
C GLU A 107 -2.83 -7.58 -17.72
N LEU A 108 -1.89 -8.16 -16.97
CA LEU A 108 -2.00 -9.50 -16.43
C LEU A 108 -1.61 -9.48 -14.96
N GLU A 109 -2.54 -9.87 -14.11
CA GLU A 109 -2.34 -9.97 -12.67
C GLU A 109 -2.48 -11.42 -12.21
N PHE A 110 -1.45 -11.92 -11.52
CA PHE A 110 -1.42 -13.22 -10.88
C PHE A 110 -1.40 -13.07 -9.37
N TRP A 111 -2.07 -13.99 -8.69
CA TRP A 111 -1.89 -14.14 -7.25
C TRP A 111 -0.49 -14.68 -6.92
N ASP A 112 -0.08 -15.76 -7.60
CA ASP A 112 1.26 -16.34 -7.43
C ASP A 112 1.93 -16.57 -8.80
N GLY A 113 3.13 -16.02 -8.96
CA GLY A 113 3.98 -16.22 -10.13
C GLY A 113 4.52 -17.64 -10.31
N LYS A 114 4.25 -18.57 -9.37
CA LYS A 114 4.69 -19.98 -9.48
C LYS A 114 4.26 -20.66 -10.78
N ALA A 115 3.13 -20.26 -11.34
CA ALA A 115 2.67 -20.78 -12.65
C ALA A 115 3.67 -20.52 -13.78
N LEU A 116 4.52 -19.49 -13.66
CA LEU A 116 5.55 -19.16 -14.64
C LEU A 116 6.72 -20.16 -14.67
N ALA A 117 6.79 -21.12 -13.74
CA ALA A 117 7.71 -22.24 -13.82
C ALA A 117 7.42 -23.11 -15.06
N ASP A 118 6.18 -23.13 -15.57
CA ASP A 118 5.83 -23.84 -16.81
C ASP A 118 6.32 -23.05 -18.03
N GLU A 119 7.35 -23.55 -18.67
CA GLU A 119 7.90 -22.99 -19.92
C GLU A 119 6.86 -22.95 -21.04
N THR A 120 5.96 -23.92 -21.10
CA THR A 120 4.88 -23.94 -22.09
C THR A 120 3.96 -22.74 -21.93
N LEU A 121 3.62 -22.40 -20.70
CA LEU A 121 2.83 -21.21 -20.38
C LEU A 121 3.55 -19.93 -20.81
N ARG A 122 4.82 -19.77 -20.47
CA ARG A 122 5.61 -18.59 -20.89
C ARG A 122 5.63 -18.44 -22.41
N ASN A 123 5.86 -19.53 -23.14
CA ASN A 123 5.88 -19.54 -24.59
C ASN A 123 4.52 -19.19 -25.21
N LEU A 124 3.41 -19.63 -24.62
CA LEU A 124 2.06 -19.26 -25.05
C LEU A 124 1.78 -17.76 -24.82
N VAL A 125 2.18 -17.23 -23.68
CA VAL A 125 2.06 -15.77 -23.39
C VAL A 125 2.86 -14.96 -24.42
N HIS A 126 4.10 -15.31 -24.69
CA HIS A 126 4.95 -14.63 -25.68
C HIS A 126 4.38 -14.73 -27.11
N ALA A 127 3.78 -15.87 -27.48
CA ALA A 127 3.24 -16.07 -28.82
C ALA A 127 1.95 -15.26 -29.05
N HIS A 128 1.09 -15.17 -28.05
CA HIS A 128 -0.28 -14.66 -28.20
C HIS A 128 -0.52 -13.30 -27.56
N CYS A 129 0.13 -12.96 -26.43
CA CYS A 129 -0.12 -11.73 -25.70
C CYS A 129 0.96 -10.66 -26.01
N ARG A 130 1.15 -10.34 -27.29
CA ARG A 130 2.22 -9.42 -27.74
C ARG A 130 2.04 -7.98 -27.30
N ASN A 131 0.85 -7.60 -26.86
CA ASN A 131 0.51 -6.27 -26.36
C ASN A 131 0.68 -6.14 -24.84
N LEU A 132 1.13 -7.22 -24.17
CA LEU A 132 1.31 -7.27 -22.73
C LEU A 132 2.33 -6.21 -22.31
N SER A 133 1.89 -5.28 -21.47
CA SER A 133 2.68 -4.11 -21.04
C SER A 133 2.63 -3.89 -19.53
N GLU A 134 1.76 -4.58 -18.81
CA GLU A 134 1.59 -4.44 -17.38
C GLU A 134 1.54 -5.83 -16.74
N LEU A 135 2.46 -6.08 -15.80
CA LEU A 135 2.54 -7.32 -15.05
C LEU A 135 2.44 -7.02 -13.56
N ARG A 136 1.55 -7.73 -12.87
CA ARG A 136 1.38 -7.62 -11.43
C ARG A 136 1.34 -9.00 -10.79
N PHE A 137 2.10 -9.15 -9.69
CA PHE A 137 2.14 -10.35 -8.88
C PHE A 137 1.93 -10.00 -7.42
N HIS A 138 1.11 -10.77 -6.71
CA HIS A 138 1.03 -10.67 -5.26
C HIS A 138 2.16 -11.45 -4.59
N HIS A 139 2.46 -12.63 -5.10
CA HIS A 139 3.57 -13.46 -4.66
C HIS A 139 4.37 -13.95 -5.87
N SER A 140 5.62 -14.27 -5.65
CA SER A 140 6.42 -15.06 -6.60
C SER A 140 7.25 -16.03 -5.78
N THR A 141 6.75 -17.26 -5.64
CA THR A 141 7.35 -18.29 -4.78
C THR A 141 7.95 -19.44 -5.59
N GLY A 142 8.92 -20.12 -4.99
CA GLY A 142 9.62 -21.28 -5.58
C GLY A 142 11.11 -21.02 -5.74
N ASP A 143 11.89 -22.09 -5.77
CA ASP A 143 13.35 -22.03 -5.78
C ASP A 143 13.93 -21.32 -7.02
N ASP A 144 13.22 -21.41 -8.16
CA ASP A 144 13.63 -20.81 -9.44
C ASP A 144 12.77 -19.57 -9.81
N ALA A 145 12.12 -18.92 -8.84
CA ALA A 145 11.19 -17.82 -9.10
C ALA A 145 11.85 -16.66 -9.87
N ASP A 146 13.06 -16.28 -9.49
CA ASP A 146 13.82 -15.21 -10.16
C ASP A 146 14.12 -15.57 -11.63
N HIS A 147 14.62 -16.76 -11.87
CA HIS A 147 14.91 -17.26 -13.22
C HIS A 147 13.66 -17.33 -14.11
N ASN A 148 12.56 -17.87 -13.59
CA ASN A 148 11.31 -18.01 -14.35
C ASN A 148 10.69 -16.67 -14.70
N LEU A 149 10.73 -15.71 -13.78
CA LEU A 149 10.24 -14.37 -14.00
C LEU A 149 11.13 -13.60 -15.00
N ALA A 150 12.44 -13.71 -14.84
CA ALA A 150 13.41 -13.18 -15.81
C ALA A 150 13.19 -13.75 -17.22
N ALA A 151 12.95 -15.07 -17.33
CA ALA A 151 12.66 -15.71 -18.61
C ALA A 151 11.38 -15.18 -19.27
N LEU A 152 10.31 -14.94 -18.47
CA LEU A 152 9.09 -14.29 -19.00
C LEU A 152 9.40 -12.90 -19.53
N ILE A 153 10.07 -12.04 -18.74
CA ILE A 153 10.38 -10.65 -19.11
C ILE A 153 11.30 -10.60 -20.34
N ASN A 154 12.32 -11.45 -20.40
CA ASN A 154 13.26 -11.53 -21.52
C ASN A 154 12.61 -11.97 -22.83
N GLY A 155 11.56 -12.78 -22.78
CA GLY A 155 10.80 -13.21 -23.95
C GLY A 155 9.82 -12.16 -24.49
N MET A 156 9.53 -11.11 -23.73
CA MET A 156 8.72 -9.99 -24.21
C MET A 156 9.49 -9.11 -25.22
N PRO A 157 8.82 -8.46 -26.18
CA PRO A 157 9.46 -7.48 -27.05
C PRO A 157 10.11 -6.35 -26.23
N GLU A 158 11.27 -5.86 -26.67
CA GLU A 158 11.97 -4.79 -25.96
C GLU A 158 11.10 -3.51 -25.85
N ASN A 159 11.22 -2.82 -24.71
CA ASN A 159 10.51 -1.58 -24.45
C ASN A 159 8.97 -1.67 -24.62
N THR A 160 8.37 -2.79 -24.22
CA THR A 160 6.93 -2.93 -24.16
C THR A 160 6.39 -2.87 -22.74
N LEU A 161 7.13 -3.37 -21.75
CA LEU A 161 6.69 -3.35 -20.36
C LEU A 161 6.73 -1.92 -19.81
N THR A 162 5.58 -1.43 -19.37
CA THR A 162 5.38 -0.08 -18.82
C THR A 162 5.18 -0.08 -17.32
N ARG A 163 4.63 -1.17 -16.77
CA ARG A 163 4.38 -1.38 -15.34
C ARG A 163 4.80 -2.77 -14.92
N PHE A 164 5.54 -2.82 -13.83
CA PHE A 164 5.90 -4.06 -13.15
C PHE A 164 5.67 -3.90 -11.65
N GLU A 165 4.83 -4.75 -11.07
CA GLU A 165 4.51 -4.72 -9.64
C GLU A 165 4.62 -6.12 -9.05
N ASN A 166 5.40 -6.24 -7.97
CA ASN A 166 5.39 -7.38 -7.08
C ASN A 166 5.17 -6.87 -5.66
N ILE A 167 4.04 -7.27 -5.04
CA ILE A 167 3.50 -6.57 -3.85
C ILE A 167 4.01 -7.19 -2.56
N SER A 168 4.23 -8.50 -2.52
CA SER A 168 4.60 -9.21 -1.31
C SER A 168 5.71 -10.23 -1.54
N SER A 169 5.82 -11.25 -0.72
CA SER A 169 6.91 -12.23 -0.74
C SER A 169 7.33 -12.60 -2.16
N SER A 170 8.55 -12.25 -2.52
CA SER A 170 9.07 -12.50 -3.86
C SER A 170 10.43 -13.16 -3.82
N GLY A 171 10.60 -14.14 -4.68
CA GLY A 171 11.94 -14.62 -5.05
C GLY A 171 12.58 -13.76 -6.13
N ILE A 172 12.30 -12.45 -6.19
CA ILE A 172 12.92 -11.53 -7.15
C ILE A 172 14.36 -11.27 -6.74
N GLY A 173 15.26 -11.50 -7.67
CA GLY A 173 16.69 -11.30 -7.50
C GLY A 173 17.34 -10.63 -8.71
N ALA A 174 18.61 -10.92 -8.89
CA ALA A 174 19.44 -10.28 -9.91
C ALA A 174 18.97 -10.55 -11.35
N GLU A 175 18.48 -11.76 -11.66
CA GLU A 175 18.09 -12.13 -13.02
C GLU A 175 16.86 -11.32 -13.48
N THR A 176 15.83 -11.22 -12.62
CA THR A 176 14.63 -10.41 -12.90
C THR A 176 14.98 -8.92 -13.07
N LEU A 177 15.80 -8.38 -12.17
CA LEU A 177 16.17 -6.95 -12.23
C LEU A 177 17.03 -6.64 -13.47
N LEU A 178 17.93 -7.53 -13.87
CA LEU A 178 18.65 -7.42 -15.13
C LEU A 178 17.71 -7.51 -16.34
N ALA A 179 16.72 -8.41 -16.31
CA ALA A 179 15.75 -8.55 -17.40
C ALA A 179 14.90 -7.27 -17.59
N LEU A 180 14.53 -6.58 -16.50
CA LEU A 180 13.78 -5.33 -16.56
C LEU A 180 14.51 -4.23 -17.35
N ASN A 181 15.85 -4.22 -17.40
CA ASN A 181 16.60 -3.25 -18.17
C ASN A 181 16.31 -3.27 -19.69
N ARG A 182 15.82 -4.39 -20.22
CA ARG A 182 15.36 -4.47 -21.63
C ARG A 182 14.16 -3.55 -21.88
N HIS A 183 13.45 -3.17 -20.85
CA HIS A 183 12.28 -2.31 -20.88
C HIS A 183 12.58 -0.90 -20.30
N GLY A 184 13.85 -0.55 -20.09
CA GLY A 184 14.26 0.66 -19.41
C GLY A 184 13.72 1.95 -20.01
N ARG A 185 13.41 1.97 -21.32
CA ARG A 185 12.83 3.15 -22.01
C ARG A 185 11.30 3.22 -21.92
N SER A 186 10.62 2.10 -21.60
CA SER A 186 9.16 2.06 -21.50
C SER A 186 8.66 1.93 -20.06
N LEU A 187 9.49 1.41 -19.15
CA LEU A 187 9.09 1.15 -17.77
C LEU A 187 8.92 2.47 -17.02
N THR A 188 7.68 2.78 -16.67
CA THR A 188 7.29 4.03 -15.98
C THR A 188 6.83 3.80 -14.55
N SER A 189 6.41 2.57 -14.20
CA SER A 189 5.97 2.22 -12.86
C SER A 189 6.64 0.92 -12.42
N LEU A 190 7.33 0.99 -11.29
CA LEU A 190 8.04 -0.14 -10.69
C LEU A 190 7.72 -0.21 -9.20
N LYS A 191 7.09 -1.33 -8.77
CA LYS A 191 6.83 -1.60 -7.36
C LYS A 191 7.36 -2.98 -7.00
N LEU A 192 8.22 -3.02 -6.00
CA LEU A 192 8.93 -4.22 -5.60
C LEU A 192 8.83 -4.47 -4.10
N GLY A 193 8.30 -5.64 -3.72
CA GLY A 193 8.47 -6.21 -2.39
C GLY A 193 9.67 -7.15 -2.42
N LEU A 194 10.74 -6.83 -1.70
CA LEU A 194 12.03 -7.50 -1.79
C LEU A 194 12.49 -8.03 -0.43
N ASP A 195 13.11 -9.20 -0.45
CA ASP A 195 13.95 -9.65 0.64
C ASP A 195 15.35 -9.00 0.58
N GLU A 196 16.26 -9.44 1.45
CA GLU A 196 17.60 -8.88 1.57
C GLU A 196 18.40 -9.01 0.26
N ASP A 197 18.38 -10.19 -0.37
CA ASP A 197 19.10 -10.44 -1.63
C ASP A 197 18.53 -9.62 -2.78
N GLY A 198 17.21 -9.48 -2.83
CA GLY A 198 16.52 -8.63 -3.81
C GLY A 198 16.87 -7.14 -3.64
N ILE A 199 16.99 -6.66 -2.39
CA ILE A 199 17.43 -5.28 -2.11
C ILE A 199 18.86 -5.06 -2.62
N LEU A 200 19.75 -6.00 -2.37
CA LEU A 200 21.13 -5.92 -2.86
C LEU A 200 21.22 -5.97 -4.40
N ALA A 201 20.25 -6.62 -5.02
CA ALA A 201 20.17 -6.71 -6.48
C ALA A 201 19.64 -5.44 -7.16
N LEU A 202 19.08 -4.45 -6.43
CA LEU A 202 18.62 -3.17 -6.99
C LEU A 202 19.68 -2.44 -7.80
N LYS A 203 20.96 -2.64 -7.51
CA LYS A 203 22.10 -2.12 -8.27
C LYS A 203 22.08 -2.48 -9.75
N TYR A 204 21.34 -3.51 -10.16
CA TYR A 204 21.25 -3.94 -11.55
C TYR A 204 20.19 -3.18 -12.37
N LEU A 205 19.39 -2.29 -11.80
CA LEU A 205 18.32 -1.54 -12.50
C LEU A 205 18.79 -0.31 -13.29
N GLN A 206 20.05 -0.26 -13.68
CA GLN A 206 20.70 0.96 -14.21
C GLN A 206 20.06 1.55 -15.49
N ALA A 207 19.41 0.74 -16.32
CA ALA A 207 18.75 1.23 -17.53
C ALA A 207 17.31 1.72 -17.32
N CYS A 208 16.69 1.43 -16.16
CA CYS A 208 15.30 1.80 -15.85
C CYS A 208 15.22 3.25 -15.35
N THR A 209 15.46 4.22 -16.22
CA THR A 209 15.55 5.66 -15.86
C THR A 209 14.29 6.46 -16.21
N GLN A 210 13.29 5.86 -16.88
CA GLN A 210 12.05 6.53 -17.27
C GLN A 210 10.92 6.40 -16.23
N LEU A 211 11.29 5.98 -15.01
CA LEU A 211 10.32 5.76 -13.93
C LEU A 211 9.65 7.07 -13.50
N ARG A 212 8.34 7.00 -13.36
CA ARG A 212 7.49 8.02 -12.73
C ARG A 212 7.06 7.61 -11.33
N THR A 213 6.82 6.31 -11.14
CA THR A 213 6.46 5.72 -9.86
C THR A 213 7.50 4.67 -9.49
N LEU A 214 8.07 4.82 -8.31
CA LEU A 214 9.00 3.86 -7.71
C LEU A 214 8.56 3.54 -6.28
N ALA A 215 8.26 2.26 -6.01
CA ALA A 215 8.00 1.78 -4.67
C ALA A 215 8.89 0.58 -4.35
N ILE A 216 9.63 0.65 -3.27
CA ILE A 216 10.48 -0.43 -2.77
C ILE A 216 10.09 -0.72 -1.33
N THR A 217 9.64 -1.94 -1.08
CA THR A 217 9.26 -2.43 0.24
C THR A 217 10.22 -3.54 0.67
N ALA A 218 10.91 -3.35 1.78
CA ALA A 218 11.67 -4.42 2.43
C ALA A 218 10.71 -5.33 3.20
N LEU A 219 10.67 -6.60 2.84
CA LEU A 219 9.74 -7.58 3.42
C LEU A 219 10.12 -8.01 4.85
N ARG A 220 11.40 -7.87 5.20
CA ARG A 220 11.94 -8.15 6.53
C ARG A 220 12.64 -6.91 7.09
N PRO A 221 12.86 -6.83 8.41
CA PRO A 221 13.64 -5.75 9.03
C PRO A 221 14.95 -5.58 8.27
N SER A 222 15.18 -4.38 7.77
CA SER A 222 16.10 -4.20 6.68
C SER A 222 17.52 -3.92 7.14
N ILE A 223 18.41 -4.17 6.21
CA ILE A 223 19.79 -3.78 6.21
C ILE A 223 19.88 -2.25 6.15
N ASP A 224 20.79 -1.67 6.91
CA ASP A 224 21.29 -0.35 6.60
C ASP A 224 22.30 -0.44 5.44
N LEU A 225 21.80 -0.21 4.22
CA LEU A 225 22.61 -0.30 3.00
C LEU A 225 23.84 0.61 3.06
N LYS A 226 23.68 1.83 3.57
CA LYS A 226 24.75 2.81 3.65
C LYS A 226 25.87 2.37 4.60
N ALA A 227 25.49 1.80 5.75
CA ALA A 227 26.46 1.37 6.76
C ALA A 227 27.09 0.00 6.46
N THR A 228 26.32 -0.94 5.89
CA THR A 228 26.76 -2.35 5.77
C THR A 228 27.11 -2.78 4.34
N GLN A 229 26.57 -2.10 3.32
CA GLN A 229 26.70 -2.46 1.89
C GLN A 229 26.94 -1.20 1.04
N ASN A 230 27.89 -0.37 1.43
CA ASN A 230 28.10 0.95 0.87
C ASN A 230 28.35 0.96 -0.65
N ASP A 231 29.00 -0.04 -1.21
CA ASP A 231 29.24 -0.12 -2.65
C ASP A 231 27.91 -0.28 -3.41
N VAL A 232 27.05 -1.18 -2.93
CA VAL A 232 25.69 -1.39 -3.47
C VAL A 232 24.84 -0.13 -3.31
N PHE A 233 24.92 0.51 -2.14
CA PHE A 233 24.23 1.77 -1.88
C PHE A 233 24.63 2.85 -2.91
N LEU A 234 25.91 3.03 -3.19
CA LEU A 234 26.40 4.01 -4.15
C LEU A 234 25.92 3.71 -5.58
N GLU A 235 25.90 2.45 -5.99
CA GLU A 235 25.37 2.05 -7.30
C GLU A 235 23.87 2.36 -7.44
N ILE A 236 23.07 2.11 -6.39
CA ILE A 236 21.65 2.45 -6.35
C ILE A 236 21.46 3.97 -6.41
N VAL A 237 22.24 4.74 -5.65
CA VAL A 237 22.21 6.21 -5.68
C VAL A 237 22.50 6.77 -7.08
N GLU A 238 23.51 6.21 -7.78
CA GLU A 238 23.83 6.64 -9.15
C GLU A 238 22.70 6.32 -10.15
N TRP A 239 22.01 5.21 -10.00
CA TRP A 239 20.80 4.91 -10.75
C TRP A 239 19.67 5.91 -10.47
N LEU A 240 19.35 6.15 -9.18
CA LEU A 240 18.29 7.07 -8.77
C LEU A 240 18.52 8.50 -9.25
N LYS A 241 19.77 8.98 -9.30
CA LYS A 241 20.12 10.30 -9.86
C LYS A 241 19.76 10.46 -11.33
N GLN A 242 19.64 9.35 -12.08
CA GLN A 242 19.29 9.36 -13.49
C GLN A 242 17.77 9.29 -13.73
N CYS A 243 16.97 9.06 -12.69
CA CYS A 243 15.52 8.96 -12.79
C CYS A 243 14.87 10.36 -12.77
N ASP A 244 15.00 11.11 -13.84
CA ASP A 244 14.58 12.52 -13.96
C ASP A 244 13.05 12.73 -13.95
N LEU A 245 12.26 11.68 -14.10
CA LEU A 245 10.79 11.75 -14.27
C LEU A 245 10.00 11.31 -13.05
N LEU A 246 10.66 11.02 -11.93
CA LEU A 246 9.98 10.55 -10.72
C LEU A 246 9.00 11.60 -10.20
N ASN A 247 7.76 11.13 -9.95
CA ASN A 247 6.69 11.89 -9.33
C ASN A 247 6.28 11.28 -7.98
N ASP A 248 6.26 9.94 -7.90
CA ASP A 248 5.77 9.20 -6.76
C ASP A 248 6.86 8.24 -6.28
N VAL A 249 7.30 8.39 -5.04
CA VAL A 249 8.38 7.59 -4.45
C VAL A 249 7.93 7.04 -3.10
N THR A 250 8.06 5.73 -2.94
CA THR A 250 7.80 5.04 -1.67
C THR A 250 8.99 4.16 -1.30
N PHE A 251 9.50 4.34 -0.10
CA PHE A 251 10.44 3.43 0.54
C PHE A 251 9.85 2.92 1.85
N ASP A 252 9.67 1.61 1.95
CA ASP A 252 9.12 0.98 3.14
C ASP A 252 10.09 -0.05 3.73
N GLY A 253 10.35 0.05 5.03
CA GLY A 253 11.21 -0.86 5.75
C GLY A 253 12.72 -0.70 5.51
N LEU A 254 13.18 0.39 4.88
CA LEU A 254 14.59 0.67 4.60
C LEU A 254 15.13 1.74 5.56
N ILE A 255 16.13 1.41 6.38
CA ILE A 255 16.80 2.37 7.28
C ILE A 255 17.45 3.49 6.47
N SER A 256 18.09 3.14 5.35
CA SER A 256 18.76 4.10 4.44
C SER A 256 17.80 4.86 3.51
N ALA A 257 16.47 4.77 3.73
CA ALA A 257 15.49 5.44 2.86
C ALA A 257 15.71 6.95 2.67
N PRO A 258 16.02 7.74 3.72
CA PRO A 258 16.32 9.16 3.55
C PRO A 258 17.55 9.41 2.67
N ASP A 259 18.60 8.59 2.81
CA ASP A 259 19.82 8.71 2.01
C ASP A 259 19.59 8.34 0.54
N LEU A 260 18.70 7.37 0.27
CA LEU A 260 18.28 7.01 -1.09
C LEU A 260 17.36 8.08 -1.70
N ALA A 261 16.51 8.71 -0.91
CA ALA A 261 15.62 9.78 -1.37
C ALA A 261 16.35 11.10 -1.62
N LEU A 262 17.42 11.40 -0.87
CA LEU A 262 18.17 12.66 -0.95
C LEU A 262 18.64 13.01 -2.38
N PRO A 263 19.27 12.11 -3.17
CA PRO A 263 19.68 12.41 -4.53
C PRO A 263 18.49 12.71 -5.46
N ILE A 264 17.33 12.12 -5.23
CA ILE A 264 16.09 12.39 -5.96
C ILE A 264 15.62 13.82 -5.66
N LEU A 265 15.58 14.19 -4.36
CA LEU A 265 15.14 15.51 -3.92
C LEU A 265 16.05 16.65 -4.40
N LEU A 266 17.34 16.38 -4.51
CA LEU A 266 18.34 17.35 -5.00
C LEU A 266 18.37 17.47 -6.53
N ASN A 267 17.74 16.56 -7.25
CA ASN A 267 17.67 16.61 -8.71
C ASN A 267 16.64 17.66 -9.15
N LYS A 268 17.12 18.78 -9.71
CA LYS A 268 16.30 19.91 -10.15
C LYS A 268 15.27 19.59 -11.25
N LYS A 269 15.40 18.46 -11.93
CA LYS A 269 14.44 18.01 -12.94
C LYS A 269 13.26 17.24 -12.31
N VAL A 270 13.46 16.70 -11.13
CA VAL A 270 12.44 15.97 -10.40
C VAL A 270 11.52 16.94 -9.67
N SER A 271 10.22 16.71 -9.79
CA SER A 271 9.19 17.40 -9.02
C SER A 271 8.25 16.34 -8.44
N LEU A 272 8.53 15.93 -7.20
CA LEU A 272 7.72 14.93 -6.55
C LEU A 272 6.32 15.46 -6.23
N ARG A 273 5.35 14.58 -6.40
CA ARG A 273 3.97 14.77 -5.98
C ARG A 273 3.69 13.98 -4.70
N ASP A 274 4.24 12.78 -4.61
CA ASP A 274 4.07 11.85 -3.50
C ASP A 274 5.43 11.39 -3.00
N LEU A 275 5.65 11.48 -1.68
CA LEU A 275 6.81 10.88 -1.02
C LEU A 275 6.38 10.16 0.25
N GLN A 276 6.71 8.87 0.32
CA GLN A 276 6.39 8.05 1.47
C GLN A 276 7.64 7.33 1.97
N ILE A 277 7.98 7.55 3.22
CA ILE A 277 9.03 6.82 3.93
C ILE A 277 8.39 6.15 5.13
N HIS A 278 8.13 4.86 4.97
CA HIS A 278 7.58 4.02 6.02
C HIS A 278 8.68 3.15 6.60
N ALA A 279 8.55 2.83 7.87
CA ALA A 279 9.41 1.87 8.51
C ALA A 279 8.66 1.13 9.61
N LYS A 280 8.98 -0.16 9.78
CA LYS A 280 8.52 -0.95 10.93
C LYS A 280 9.40 -0.63 12.13
N GLU A 281 8.94 -0.98 13.32
CA GLU A 281 9.80 -0.90 14.52
C GLU A 281 11.09 -1.70 14.29
N GLY A 282 12.24 -1.10 14.61
CA GLY A 282 13.56 -1.65 14.34
C GLY A 282 14.22 -1.26 13.01
N SER A 283 13.48 -0.60 12.10
CA SER A 283 14.01 -0.06 10.85
C SER A 283 13.73 1.44 10.67
N LEU A 284 13.43 2.15 11.76
CA LEU A 284 13.21 3.59 11.76
C LEU A 284 14.54 4.33 11.53
N TYR A 285 14.55 5.31 10.66
CA TYR A 285 15.69 6.22 10.53
C TYR A 285 15.69 7.25 11.67
N VAL A 286 16.87 7.79 11.95
CA VAL A 286 17.07 8.78 13.02
C VAL A 286 17.12 10.18 12.41
N VAL A 287 16.24 11.07 12.84
CA VAL A 287 16.07 12.43 12.24
C VAL A 287 17.36 13.23 12.25
N LYS A 288 18.10 13.24 13.39
CA LYS A 288 19.35 14.02 13.55
C LYS A 288 20.43 13.66 12.55
N ASP A 289 20.42 12.44 12.01
CA ASP A 289 21.45 11.97 11.09
C ASP A 289 21.09 12.29 9.62
N HIS A 290 19.89 12.87 9.38
CA HIS A 290 19.34 13.09 8.04
C HIS A 290 18.84 14.53 7.80
N HIS A 291 19.48 15.52 8.41
CA HIS A 291 19.08 16.94 8.22
C HIS A 291 19.12 17.40 6.77
N ASP A 292 20.08 16.90 5.96
CA ASP A 292 20.18 17.27 4.58
C ASP A 292 18.98 16.76 3.76
N PHE A 293 18.48 15.56 4.09
CA PHE A 293 17.23 15.03 3.51
C PHE A 293 16.05 15.95 3.84
N HIS A 294 15.88 16.34 5.10
CA HIS A 294 14.78 17.20 5.51
C HIS A 294 14.86 18.59 4.86
N ARG A 295 16.04 19.21 4.79
CA ARG A 295 16.22 20.49 4.08
C ARG A 295 15.95 20.39 2.58
N ALA A 296 16.37 19.28 1.95
CA ALA A 296 16.10 19.03 0.53
C ALA A 296 14.61 18.81 0.27
N LEU A 297 13.88 18.19 1.22
CA LEU A 297 12.44 18.02 1.16
C LEU A 297 11.71 19.36 1.01
N GLY A 298 12.10 20.40 1.78
CA GLY A 298 11.52 21.74 1.68
C GLY A 298 11.66 22.40 0.30
N GLN A 299 12.51 21.88 -0.58
CA GLN A 299 12.66 22.38 -1.96
C GLN A 299 11.62 21.77 -2.93
N GLN A 300 10.87 20.75 -2.51
CA GLN A 300 9.88 20.06 -3.34
C GLN A 300 8.52 20.76 -3.30
N HIS A 301 8.43 21.99 -3.79
CA HIS A 301 7.21 22.81 -3.75
C HIS A 301 6.02 22.21 -4.53
N GLY A 302 6.23 21.13 -5.28
CA GLY A 302 5.21 20.38 -6.01
C GLY A 302 4.51 19.32 -5.19
N LEU A 303 5.05 18.98 -3.99
CA LEU A 303 4.61 17.87 -3.16
C LEU A 303 3.18 18.08 -2.66
N ARG A 304 2.36 17.03 -2.81
CA ARG A 304 0.96 17.01 -2.36
C ARG A 304 0.73 16.02 -1.23
N SER A 305 1.45 14.92 -1.22
CA SER A 305 1.33 13.90 -0.19
C SER A 305 2.71 13.58 0.39
N LEU A 306 2.81 13.63 1.72
CA LEU A 306 4.03 13.35 2.47
C LEU A 306 3.70 12.44 3.65
N TRP A 307 4.33 11.25 3.66
CA TRP A 307 4.28 10.33 4.78
C TRP A 307 5.68 10.05 5.28
N LEU A 308 5.94 10.38 6.54
CA LEU A 308 7.20 10.10 7.20
C LEU A 308 6.98 9.36 8.51
N ARG A 309 7.79 8.33 8.73
CA ARG A 309 7.88 7.63 9.99
C ARG A 309 9.34 7.47 10.37
N ALA A 310 9.73 8.03 11.50
CA ALA A 310 11.10 8.03 12.00
C ALA A 310 11.15 7.71 13.50
N ASP A 311 12.35 7.54 14.04
CA ASP A 311 12.56 7.36 15.47
C ASP A 311 12.38 8.71 16.21
N PRO A 312 11.37 8.85 17.08
CA PRO A 312 11.15 10.07 17.83
C PRO A 312 12.02 10.20 19.09
N GLU A 313 12.63 9.10 19.57
CA GLU A 313 13.29 9.07 20.89
C GLU A 313 14.58 9.89 20.94
N THR A 314 15.15 10.20 19.78
CA THR A 314 16.43 10.92 19.67
C THR A 314 16.30 12.31 19.07
N ILE A 315 15.07 12.83 18.91
CA ILE A 315 14.81 14.14 18.31
C ILE A 315 15.13 15.25 19.30
N SER A 316 16.07 16.13 18.95
CA SER A 316 16.34 17.38 19.67
C SER A 316 15.38 18.49 19.24
N ARG A 317 15.42 19.64 19.96
CA ARG A 317 14.67 20.81 19.56
C ARG A 317 15.11 21.35 18.19
N ASP A 318 16.41 21.36 17.93
CA ASP A 318 16.95 21.84 16.65
C ASP A 318 16.52 20.93 15.49
N ASP A 319 16.41 19.61 15.71
CA ASP A 319 15.88 18.67 14.73
C ASP A 319 14.42 18.98 14.41
N GLN A 320 13.62 19.30 15.43
CA GLN A 320 12.21 19.67 15.25
C GLN A 320 12.07 20.99 14.47
N GLU A 321 12.92 21.97 14.74
CA GLU A 321 12.92 23.25 14.02
C GLU A 321 13.25 23.03 12.53
N ILE A 322 14.22 22.18 12.19
CA ILE A 322 14.54 21.81 10.80
C ILE A 322 13.35 21.12 10.11
N LEU A 323 12.68 20.21 10.81
CA LEU A 323 11.51 19.52 10.27
C LEU A 323 10.37 20.49 9.97
N ILE A 324 10.00 21.33 10.95
CA ILE A 324 8.89 22.29 10.81
C ILE A 324 9.19 23.29 9.69
N ASP A 325 10.41 23.86 9.66
CA ASP A 325 10.83 24.77 8.59
C ASP A 325 10.69 24.10 7.22
N SER A 326 11.16 22.86 7.08
CA SER A 326 11.09 22.12 5.83
C SER A 326 9.64 21.89 5.37
N PHE A 327 8.74 21.52 6.28
CA PHE A 327 7.33 21.30 5.95
C PHE A 327 6.61 22.61 5.59
N CYS A 328 6.91 23.71 6.27
CA CYS A 328 6.32 25.03 5.99
C CYS A 328 6.64 25.53 4.55
N HIS A 329 7.67 24.99 3.92
CA HIS A 329 8.03 25.30 2.52
C HIS A 329 7.27 24.47 1.47
N LEU A 330 6.23 23.67 1.85
CA LEU A 330 5.46 22.79 0.98
C LEU A 330 4.03 23.35 0.71
N PRO A 331 3.85 24.43 -0.05
CA PRO A 331 2.60 25.16 -0.13
C PRO A 331 1.46 24.39 -0.81
N LYS A 332 1.76 23.28 -1.52
CA LYS A 332 0.76 22.47 -2.22
C LYS A 332 0.39 21.20 -1.46
N LEU A 333 0.89 21.03 -0.24
CA LEU A 333 0.67 19.84 0.51
C LEU A 333 -0.82 19.68 0.88
N GLU A 334 -1.39 18.55 0.49
CA GLU A 334 -2.77 18.15 0.70
C GLU A 334 -2.87 17.08 1.81
N GLU A 335 -1.84 16.22 1.91
CA GLU A 335 -1.77 15.14 2.87
C GLU A 335 -0.44 15.15 3.62
N LEU A 336 -0.50 15.23 4.94
CA LEU A 336 0.67 15.18 5.82
C LEU A 336 0.45 14.12 6.89
N ASN A 337 1.29 13.08 6.86
CA ASN A 337 1.28 12.03 7.86
C ASN A 337 2.65 11.91 8.53
N LEU A 338 2.70 12.20 9.82
CA LEU A 338 3.92 12.28 10.62
C LEU A 338 3.88 11.28 11.77
N VAL A 339 3.72 10.00 11.47
CA VAL A 339 3.66 8.95 12.49
C VAL A 339 5.00 8.83 13.20
N ARG A 340 4.99 8.88 14.53
CA ARG A 340 6.14 8.83 15.45
C ARG A 340 7.09 10.02 15.34
N ILE A 341 7.44 10.50 14.17
CA ILE A 341 8.36 11.63 13.97
C ILE A 341 7.88 12.90 14.68
N SER A 342 6.59 13.03 14.89
CA SER A 342 5.95 14.17 15.56
C SER A 342 5.57 13.91 17.02
N ASP A 343 5.99 12.80 17.64
CA ASP A 343 5.57 12.40 19.00
C ASP A 343 5.88 13.47 20.06
N TYR A 344 6.87 14.32 19.83
CA TYR A 344 7.26 15.40 20.76
C TYR A 344 6.96 16.81 20.23
N PHE A 345 6.11 16.94 19.21
CA PHE A 345 5.70 18.27 18.73
C PHE A 345 4.89 18.98 19.79
N SER A 346 5.16 20.28 19.96
CA SER A 346 4.41 21.18 20.81
C SER A 346 3.20 21.76 20.07
N ASP A 347 2.23 22.33 20.81
CA ASP A 347 1.11 23.09 20.26
C ASP A 347 1.56 24.16 19.27
N GLN A 348 2.65 24.88 19.59
CA GLN A 348 3.20 25.91 18.72
C GLN A 348 3.64 25.37 17.35
N GLN A 349 4.26 24.18 17.31
CA GLN A 349 4.71 23.54 16.07
C GLN A 349 3.53 23.07 15.23
N ILE A 350 2.51 22.46 15.85
CA ILE A 350 1.29 22.04 15.16
C ILE A 350 0.54 23.28 14.62
N THR A 351 0.46 24.35 15.41
CA THR A 351 -0.11 25.64 14.97
C THR A 351 0.65 26.21 13.78
N THR A 352 1.98 26.22 13.81
CA THR A 352 2.81 26.69 12.71
C THR A 352 2.58 25.89 11.43
N LEU A 353 2.45 24.57 11.51
CA LEU A 353 2.09 23.72 10.36
C LEU A 353 0.73 24.12 9.78
N ALA A 354 -0.28 24.27 10.63
CA ALA A 354 -1.64 24.66 10.20
C ALA A 354 -1.68 26.04 9.53
N GLU A 355 -0.87 26.99 9.99
CA GLU A 355 -0.81 28.34 9.42
C GLU A 355 -0.14 28.38 8.03
N HIS A 356 0.82 27.49 7.76
CA HIS A 356 1.57 27.46 6.49
C HIS A 356 0.96 26.50 5.46
N LEU A 357 0.36 25.39 5.90
CA LEU A 357 -0.14 24.32 5.04
C LEU A 357 -1.66 24.42 4.80
N THR A 358 -2.10 25.53 4.27
CA THR A 358 -3.52 25.85 4.10
C THR A 358 -4.29 24.97 3.12
N ASN A 359 -3.60 24.12 2.36
CA ASN A 359 -4.21 23.17 1.42
C ASN A 359 -4.46 21.78 2.02
N LEU A 360 -4.13 21.55 3.29
CA LEU A 360 -4.30 20.24 3.91
C LEU A 360 -5.75 19.77 3.89
N THR A 361 -5.90 18.54 3.42
CA THR A 361 -7.13 17.74 3.47
C THR A 361 -7.01 16.61 4.49
N HIS A 362 -5.79 16.09 4.69
CA HIS A 362 -5.49 15.02 5.65
C HIS A 362 -4.29 15.41 6.49
N LEU A 363 -4.48 15.42 7.80
CA LEU A 363 -3.39 15.68 8.75
C LEU A 363 -3.36 14.57 9.81
N THR A 364 -2.23 13.88 9.90
CA THR A 364 -1.92 12.97 10.98
C THR A 364 -0.65 13.45 11.67
N VAL A 365 -0.80 13.85 12.91
CA VAL A 365 0.31 14.28 13.79
C VAL A 365 0.19 13.59 15.14
N ALA A 366 1.30 13.53 15.86
CA ALA A 366 1.28 13.19 17.26
C ALA A 366 1.44 14.48 18.10
N GLY A 367 2.28 14.47 19.08
CA GLY A 367 2.54 15.56 20.00
C GLY A 367 2.59 15.02 21.43
N TYR A 368 3.19 15.78 22.33
CA TYR A 368 3.27 15.43 23.74
C TYR A 368 2.54 16.45 24.56
N GLY A 369 1.36 16.07 25.07
CA GLY A 369 0.52 16.97 25.84
C GLY A 369 -0.17 18.03 24.96
N THR A 370 -0.50 17.67 23.71
CA THR A 370 -1.24 18.57 22.79
C THR A 370 -2.55 19.02 23.42
N SER A 371 -2.75 20.35 23.50
CA SER A 371 -3.86 20.97 24.20
C SER A 371 -4.85 21.68 23.25
N ASP A 372 -5.90 22.25 23.80
CA ASP A 372 -6.90 23.02 23.05
C ASP A 372 -6.34 24.25 22.31
N ALA A 373 -5.10 24.65 22.59
CA ALA A 373 -4.45 25.78 21.93
C ALA A 373 -4.27 25.61 20.41
N VAL A 374 -4.34 24.37 19.90
CA VAL A 374 -4.20 24.12 18.46
C VAL A 374 -5.47 24.35 17.64
N TRP A 375 -6.63 24.38 18.30
CA TRP A 375 -7.92 24.34 17.61
C TRP A 375 -8.20 25.53 16.70
N ASP A 376 -7.86 26.75 17.16
CA ASP A 376 -8.11 27.95 16.36
C ASP A 376 -7.32 27.99 15.05
N SER A 377 -6.12 27.43 15.05
CA SER A 377 -5.29 27.33 13.83
C SER A 377 -5.77 26.21 12.92
N LEU A 378 -6.13 25.06 13.48
CA LEU A 378 -6.67 23.93 12.72
C LEU A 378 -8.05 24.25 12.10
N ALA A 379 -8.85 25.07 12.74
CA ALA A 379 -10.15 25.52 12.21
C ALA A 379 -10.02 26.39 10.94
N ARG A 380 -8.84 26.96 10.67
CA ARG A 380 -8.56 27.71 9.43
C ARG A 380 -8.30 26.81 8.23
N LEU A 381 -8.09 25.51 8.45
CA LEU A 381 -7.92 24.53 7.37
C LEU A 381 -9.28 24.16 6.79
N ASP A 382 -9.79 25.01 5.94
CA ASP A 382 -11.15 24.94 5.38
C ASP A 382 -11.39 23.73 4.46
N LYS A 383 -10.32 23.01 4.06
CA LYS A 383 -10.37 21.80 3.23
C LYS A 383 -10.20 20.49 4.00
N LEU A 384 -10.00 20.57 5.32
CA LEU A 384 -9.64 19.40 6.13
C LEU A 384 -10.77 18.37 6.15
N LYS A 385 -10.43 17.10 5.84
CA LYS A 385 -11.32 15.94 5.79
C LYS A 385 -10.95 14.88 6.82
N THR A 386 -9.68 14.81 7.18
CA THR A 386 -9.19 13.85 8.18
C THR A 386 -8.19 14.54 9.09
N LEU A 387 -8.42 14.43 10.38
CA LEU A 387 -7.53 14.93 11.43
C LEU A 387 -7.30 13.83 12.45
N THR A 388 -6.07 13.36 12.56
CA THR A 388 -5.69 12.30 13.49
C THR A 388 -4.59 12.76 14.42
N PHE A 389 -4.82 12.60 15.72
CA PHE A 389 -3.84 12.81 16.77
C PHE A 389 -3.41 11.46 17.35
N GLY A 390 -2.15 11.06 17.09
CA GLY A 390 -1.57 9.79 17.54
C GLY A 390 -0.75 9.89 18.85
N GLY A 391 -0.51 11.10 19.35
CA GLY A 391 0.25 11.38 20.57
C GLY A 391 -0.60 11.62 21.80
N ILE A 392 0.04 11.94 22.92
CA ILE A 392 -0.66 12.25 24.18
C ILE A 392 -1.36 13.61 24.05
N THR A 393 -2.69 13.60 24.23
CA THR A 393 -3.51 14.80 24.10
C THR A 393 -4.26 15.11 25.40
N THR A 394 -4.43 16.41 25.69
CA THR A 394 -5.15 16.91 26.86
C THR A 394 -6.39 17.73 26.43
N PHE A 395 -7.02 17.33 25.33
CA PHE A 395 -8.18 18.03 24.79
C PHE A 395 -9.38 18.02 25.74
N THR A 396 -10.03 19.18 25.88
CA THR A 396 -11.25 19.30 26.64
C THR A 396 -12.49 19.19 25.75
N ALA A 397 -13.62 18.90 26.39
CA ALA A 397 -14.91 18.92 25.71
C ALA A 397 -15.22 20.28 25.08
N ASP A 398 -14.94 21.35 25.84
CA ASP A 398 -15.21 22.72 25.40
C ASP A 398 -14.33 23.11 24.20
N GLY A 399 -13.06 22.72 24.22
CA GLY A 399 -12.14 22.95 23.10
C GLY A 399 -12.59 22.23 21.82
N LEU A 400 -12.98 20.95 21.93
CA LEU A 400 -13.50 20.18 20.80
C LEU A 400 -14.80 20.76 20.23
N LEU A 401 -15.76 21.12 21.09
CA LEU A 401 -17.03 21.75 20.68
C LEU A 401 -16.80 23.13 20.06
N HIS A 402 -15.85 23.91 20.61
CA HIS A 402 -15.45 25.18 20.03
C HIS A 402 -14.88 25.01 18.61
N PHE A 403 -13.93 24.10 18.43
CA PHE A 403 -13.40 23.76 17.11
C PHE A 403 -14.50 23.36 16.12
N ILE A 404 -15.39 22.44 16.52
CA ILE A 404 -16.50 22.00 15.66
C ILE A 404 -17.40 23.18 15.28
N SER A 405 -17.65 24.14 16.19
CA SER A 405 -18.47 25.31 15.91
C SER A 405 -17.91 26.18 14.79
N GLN A 406 -16.59 26.23 14.63
CA GLN A 406 -15.89 27.02 13.61
C GLN A 406 -15.83 26.36 12.23
N LEU A 407 -16.11 25.05 12.13
CA LEU A 407 -16.04 24.31 10.86
C LEU A 407 -16.99 24.86 9.81
N GLY A 408 -16.50 24.93 8.57
CA GLY A 408 -17.23 25.43 7.41
C GLY A 408 -17.68 24.32 6.44
N PRO A 409 -18.36 24.70 5.34
CA PRO A 409 -18.80 23.74 4.31
C PRO A 409 -17.66 22.95 3.65
N GLY A 410 -16.47 23.53 3.60
CA GLY A 410 -15.28 22.86 3.06
C GLY A 410 -14.84 21.66 3.90
N ASN A 411 -15.20 21.61 5.19
CA ASN A 411 -14.92 20.50 6.10
C ASN A 411 -16.03 19.41 6.11
N ALA A 412 -16.91 19.37 5.10
CA ALA A 412 -17.96 18.34 5.03
C ALA A 412 -17.37 16.94 5.19
N GLU A 413 -18.00 16.09 6.02
CA GLU A 413 -17.60 14.72 6.35
C GLU A 413 -16.26 14.61 7.10
N LEU A 414 -15.79 15.66 7.79
CA LEU A 414 -14.55 15.63 8.56
C LEU A 414 -14.54 14.49 9.57
N ALA A 415 -13.51 13.66 9.50
CA ALA A 415 -13.22 12.62 10.48
C ALA A 415 -12.14 13.11 11.45
N ILE A 416 -12.45 13.13 12.75
CA ILE A 416 -11.50 13.44 13.82
C ILE A 416 -11.23 12.17 14.60
N THR A 417 -9.95 11.81 14.77
CA THR A 417 -9.50 10.67 15.56
C THR A 417 -8.49 11.13 16.61
N VAL A 418 -8.72 10.75 17.86
CA VAL A 418 -7.80 10.97 18.99
C VAL A 418 -7.45 9.59 19.56
N ASP A 419 -6.21 9.13 19.32
CA ASP A 419 -5.83 7.75 19.63
C ASP A 419 -5.19 7.56 21.02
N ASN A 420 -4.67 8.59 21.65
CA ASN A 420 -3.95 8.48 22.91
C ASN A 420 -4.30 9.66 23.85
N ALA A 421 -5.57 9.80 24.19
CA ALA A 421 -5.97 10.80 25.16
C ALA A 421 -5.35 10.53 26.54
N ASP A 422 -4.88 11.58 27.21
CA ASP A 422 -4.35 11.48 28.55
C ASP A 422 -5.43 10.99 29.53
N PRO A 423 -5.18 9.89 30.26
CA PRO A 423 -6.14 9.34 31.21
C PRO A 423 -6.60 10.35 32.28
N ASP A 424 -5.73 11.31 32.66
CA ASP A 424 -6.04 12.30 33.71
C ASP A 424 -6.96 13.42 33.18
N SER A 425 -7.01 13.64 31.86
CA SER A 425 -7.87 14.63 31.19
C SER A 425 -8.94 14.01 30.29
N MET A 426 -9.17 12.70 30.43
CA MET A 426 -10.08 11.96 29.58
C MET A 426 -11.52 12.46 29.68
N ILE A 427 -12.14 12.69 28.52
CA ILE A 427 -13.57 13.02 28.44
C ILE A 427 -14.45 11.76 28.60
N THR A 428 -15.58 11.92 29.31
CA THR A 428 -16.51 10.80 29.56
C THR A 428 -17.24 10.38 28.29
N ASP A 429 -17.78 9.14 28.28
CA ASP A 429 -18.53 8.63 27.13
C ASP A 429 -19.74 9.52 26.77
N GLU A 430 -20.45 10.05 27.77
CA GLU A 430 -21.56 10.98 27.54
C GLU A 430 -21.12 12.28 26.84
N VAL A 431 -19.91 12.75 27.14
CA VAL A 431 -19.34 13.92 26.50
C VAL A 431 -18.85 13.58 25.09
N GLN A 432 -18.26 12.40 24.90
CA GLN A 432 -17.89 11.91 23.56
C GLN A 432 -19.12 11.84 22.64
N ASP A 433 -20.26 11.37 23.15
CA ASP A 433 -21.50 11.31 22.38
C ASP A 433 -21.98 12.73 21.99
N LYS A 434 -21.88 13.70 22.89
CA LYS A 434 -22.18 15.11 22.57
C LYS A 434 -21.28 15.67 21.47
N VAL A 435 -19.99 15.34 21.50
CA VAL A 435 -19.03 15.75 20.46
C VAL A 435 -19.37 15.07 19.12
N ARG A 436 -19.72 13.77 19.14
CA ARG A 436 -20.19 13.03 17.94
C ARG A 436 -21.44 13.66 17.33
N ASP A 437 -22.44 13.95 18.16
CA ASP A 437 -23.68 14.60 17.71
C ASP A 437 -23.40 15.98 17.10
N ALA A 438 -22.53 16.77 17.74
CA ALA A 438 -22.15 18.10 17.27
C ALA A 438 -21.47 18.07 15.89
N ILE A 439 -20.49 17.17 15.67
CA ILE A 439 -19.79 17.08 14.37
C ILE A 439 -20.69 16.53 13.27
N ILE A 440 -21.56 15.57 13.59
CA ILE A 440 -22.56 15.05 12.65
C ILE A 440 -23.51 16.17 12.23
N ALA A 441 -24.04 16.93 13.19
CA ALA A 441 -24.97 18.03 12.92
C ALA A 441 -24.32 19.18 12.13
N LYS A 442 -23.03 19.47 12.38
CA LYS A 442 -22.33 20.62 11.79
C LYS A 442 -21.86 20.35 10.36
N VAL A 443 -21.20 19.20 10.13
CA VAL A 443 -20.52 18.89 8.86
C VAL A 443 -20.78 17.47 8.35
N GLY A 444 -21.63 16.65 8.99
CA GLY A 444 -21.85 15.25 8.64
C GLY A 444 -20.64 14.37 8.95
N GLY A 445 -19.75 14.81 9.83
CA GLY A 445 -18.48 14.18 10.15
C GLY A 445 -18.58 13.05 11.17
N ARG A 446 -17.42 12.56 11.62
CA ARG A 446 -17.30 11.52 12.66
C ARG A 446 -16.22 11.86 13.67
N PHE A 447 -16.38 11.35 14.89
CA PHE A 447 -15.42 11.52 15.98
C PHE A 447 -15.13 10.19 16.64
N GLU A 448 -13.85 9.83 16.69
CA GLU A 448 -13.31 8.64 17.35
C GLU A 448 -12.36 9.09 18.46
N TYR A 449 -12.49 8.49 19.64
CA TYR A 449 -11.70 8.88 20.81
C TYR A 449 -11.29 7.64 21.59
N GLN A 450 -9.98 7.49 21.81
CA GLN A 450 -9.42 6.38 22.55
C GLN A 450 -8.43 6.88 23.60
N PRO A 451 -8.61 6.47 24.86
CA PRO A 451 -7.66 6.82 25.92
C PRO A 451 -6.35 6.05 25.73
N LEU A 452 -5.27 6.60 26.25
CA LEU A 452 -3.97 5.95 26.31
C LEU A 452 -4.08 4.62 27.08
N ARG A 453 -3.86 3.52 26.41
CA ARG A 453 -3.91 2.19 27.02
C ARG A 453 -2.60 1.89 27.74
N GLY A 454 -2.69 1.29 28.95
CA GLY A 454 -1.51 0.92 29.75
C GLY A 454 -0.57 -0.03 28.99
N LYS A 455 0.71 -0.04 29.37
CA LYS A 455 1.81 -0.76 28.68
C LYS A 455 1.53 -2.24 28.34
N GLN A 456 0.68 -2.95 29.09
CA GLN A 456 0.34 -4.34 28.81
C GLN A 456 -0.63 -4.49 27.61
N GLN A 457 -1.54 -3.54 27.40
CA GLN A 457 -2.45 -3.56 26.27
C GLN A 457 -1.80 -3.07 24.97
N ARG A 458 -0.79 -2.19 25.05
CA ARG A 458 0.01 -1.79 23.87
C ARG A 458 0.75 -2.96 23.22
N ARG A 459 1.34 -3.87 24.05
CA ARG A 459 2.00 -5.07 23.52
C ARG A 459 1.04 -6.01 22.80
N GLN A 460 -0.18 -6.17 23.32
CA GLN A 460 -1.18 -7.04 22.70
C GLN A 460 -1.76 -6.48 21.40
N LEU A 461 -1.90 -5.14 21.28
CA LEU A 461 -2.36 -4.50 20.04
C LEU A 461 -1.29 -4.51 18.94
N CYS A 462 -0.02 -4.35 19.32
CA CYS A 462 1.10 -4.50 18.37
C CYS A 462 1.25 -5.95 17.90
N MET A 463 1.03 -6.95 18.77
CA MET A 463 1.01 -8.36 18.40
C MET A 463 -0.18 -8.70 17.48
N ASN A 464 -1.38 -8.23 17.80
CA ASN A 464 -2.58 -8.55 16.99
C ASN A 464 -2.60 -7.86 15.62
N ALA A 465 -1.85 -6.78 15.43
CA ALA A 465 -1.70 -6.13 14.12
C ALA A 465 -0.70 -6.88 13.20
N THR A 466 0.17 -7.71 13.80
CA THR A 466 1.14 -8.54 13.07
C THR A 466 0.70 -10.00 12.91
N ASP A 467 -0.31 -10.47 13.69
CA ASP A 467 -0.68 -11.89 13.79
C ASP A 467 -1.80 -12.34 12.83
N ASN A 468 -2.21 -11.54 11.86
CA ASN A 468 -3.18 -11.97 10.85
C ASN A 468 -2.56 -12.63 9.61
N VAL A 469 -1.30 -13.05 9.68
CA VAL A 469 -0.69 -13.96 8.70
C VAL A 469 -0.28 -15.23 9.45
N PRO A 470 -1.02 -16.35 9.35
CA PRO A 470 -0.57 -17.61 9.91
C PRO A 470 0.68 -18.05 9.12
N ASP A 471 1.82 -18.13 9.80
CA ASP A 471 3.01 -18.79 9.27
C ASP A 471 2.76 -20.31 9.24
N PRO A 472 2.68 -20.95 8.07
CA PRO A 472 2.38 -22.38 7.97
C PRO A 472 3.57 -23.30 8.33
N ASN A 473 4.71 -22.75 8.78
CA ASN A 473 5.94 -23.54 8.97
C ASN A 473 6.56 -23.47 10.37
N VAL A 474 5.78 -23.08 11.40
CA VAL A 474 6.26 -23.25 12.78
C VAL A 474 5.86 -24.65 13.26
N PRO A 475 6.80 -25.60 13.50
CA PRO A 475 6.47 -26.87 14.13
C PRO A 475 6.01 -26.62 15.57
N GLU A 476 4.84 -27.15 15.90
CA GLU A 476 4.36 -27.23 17.28
C GLU A 476 5.39 -28.02 18.10
N PHE A 477 6.07 -27.35 19.00
CA PHE A 477 6.81 -28.03 20.06
C PHE A 477 5.81 -28.57 21.08
N ASP A 478 5.62 -29.86 21.04
CA ASP A 478 4.87 -30.64 22.02
C ASP A 478 5.64 -30.62 23.35
N ASP A 479 5.19 -29.81 24.31
CA ASP A 479 5.77 -29.76 25.66
C ASP A 479 5.04 -30.80 26.54
N SER A 480 5.26 -32.08 26.22
CA SER A 480 4.86 -33.21 27.06
C SER A 480 6.08 -33.83 27.71
N GLY A 481 6.34 -33.47 28.95
CA GLY A 481 7.35 -34.12 29.80
C GLY A 481 7.41 -33.48 31.16
N SER A 482 6.57 -33.92 32.04
CA SER A 482 6.67 -34.89 33.14
C SER A 482 7.81 -34.63 34.14
N ASP A 483 7.38 -34.55 35.35
CA ASP A 483 7.93 -34.70 36.70
C ASP A 483 8.43 -33.46 37.39
#